data_6584368fb7b490bd29ab0115cb6ce999
#
_entry.id   6584368fb7b490bd29ab0115cb6ce999
#
_cell.length_a   1.000
_cell.length_b   1.000
_cell.length_c   1.000
_cell.angle_alpha   90.00
_cell.angle_beta   90.00
_cell.angle_gamma   90.00
#
_symmetry.space_group_name_H-M   'P 1'
#
loop_
_entity.id
_entity.type
_entity.pdbx_description
1 polymer ?
#
loop_
_entity_poly.entity_id
_entity_poly.type
_entity_poly.pdbx_seq_one_letter_code
_entity_poly.pdbx_strand_id
1 'polypeptide(L)'
;LFLSLAAPLAQADNPFTLVEPAPKRELWIDSGFLTAHFERGKGLNGNNKGLAAEYRFSSTLAATVGRFHNSDRAWSNYAGAIWQPYALGPVRVGAALALFDGYPRMRGGGWFPAVIPTLTHDWERIGVNVGIVPSYKDRLYGGISVQLKLKVFE
;
A
#
# COMPACT_ATOMS: atom_id res chain seq x y z
N LEU A 1 -25.31 38.81 34.52
CA LEU A 1 -23.90 38.46 34.51
C LEU A 1 -23.76 37.06 33.90
N PHE A 2 -23.53 36.96 32.59
CA PHE A 2 -23.28 35.68 31.93
C PHE A 2 -21.75 35.41 31.91
N LEU A 3 -21.30 34.50 32.77
CA LEU A 3 -19.94 33.93 32.61
C LEU A 3 -19.98 32.91 31.46
N SER A 4 -19.42 33.29 30.32
CA SER A 4 -19.15 32.34 29.29
C SER A 4 -17.87 31.56 29.68
N LEU A 5 -18.03 30.33 30.13
CA LEU A 5 -16.96 29.36 30.23
C LEU A 5 -16.63 28.89 28.81
N ALA A 6 -15.75 29.60 28.12
CA ALA A 6 -15.06 29.05 26.98
C ALA A 6 -14.00 28.09 27.49
N ALA A 7 -14.31 26.80 27.57
CA ALA A 7 -13.32 25.80 27.76
C ALA A 7 -12.41 25.83 26.51
N PRO A 8 -11.07 25.89 26.65
CA PRO A 8 -10.18 25.73 25.49
C PRO A 8 -10.42 24.30 24.97
N LEU A 9 -10.95 24.22 23.75
CA LEU A 9 -10.88 22.98 23.00
C LEU A 9 -9.39 22.67 22.87
N ALA A 10 -8.92 21.68 23.62
CA ALA A 10 -7.60 21.12 23.42
C ALA A 10 -7.56 20.67 21.96
N GLN A 11 -6.83 21.39 21.11
CA GLN A 11 -6.51 20.92 19.79
C GLN A 11 -5.71 19.64 19.99
N ALA A 12 -6.33 18.50 19.65
CA ALA A 12 -5.59 17.25 19.58
C ALA A 12 -4.46 17.46 18.57
N ASP A 13 -3.22 17.38 19.03
CA ASP A 13 -2.05 17.46 18.17
C ASP A 13 -2.21 16.43 17.06
N ASN A 14 -2.12 16.88 15.80
CA ASN A 14 -2.19 15.99 14.65
C ASN A 14 -0.97 15.05 14.70
N PRO A 15 -1.17 13.72 14.86
CA PRO A 15 -0.05 12.78 14.96
C PRO A 15 0.72 12.61 13.66
N PHE A 16 0.18 13.09 12.54
CA PHE A 16 0.81 13.02 11.23
C PHE A 16 1.69 14.23 11.01
N THR A 17 2.90 13.97 10.50
CA THR A 17 3.82 15.00 10.04
C THR A 17 3.98 14.93 8.53
N LEU A 18 4.25 16.07 7.89
CA LEU A 18 4.65 16.10 6.48
C LEU A 18 6.08 15.60 6.34
N VAL A 19 6.29 14.70 5.39
CA VAL A 19 7.64 14.24 5.03
C VAL A 19 8.24 15.23 4.05
N GLU A 20 9.41 15.78 4.38
CA GLU A 20 10.16 16.63 3.46
C GLU A 20 10.65 15.81 2.28
N PRO A 21 10.28 16.16 1.03
CA PRO A 21 10.78 15.44 -0.14
C PRO A 21 12.28 15.61 -0.28
N ALA A 22 13.03 14.52 -0.17
CA ALA A 22 14.47 14.48 -0.35
C ALA A 22 14.84 13.41 -1.37
N PRO A 23 15.77 13.66 -2.31
CA PRO A 23 16.18 12.69 -3.30
C PRO A 23 16.72 11.41 -2.67
N LYS A 24 16.35 10.27 -3.26
CA LYS A 24 16.84 8.94 -2.91
C LYS A 24 17.12 8.13 -4.17
N ARG A 25 17.95 7.10 -4.02
CA ARG A 25 18.27 6.14 -5.08
C ARG A 25 18.29 4.75 -4.46
N GLU A 26 17.12 4.24 -4.12
CA GLU A 26 17.02 2.95 -3.46
C GLU A 26 16.27 1.97 -4.33
N LEU A 27 16.87 0.81 -4.55
CA LEU A 27 16.21 -0.33 -5.18
C LEU A 27 15.90 -1.37 -4.12
N TRP A 28 14.63 -1.76 -4.08
CA TRP A 28 14.11 -2.79 -3.20
C TRP A 28 13.57 -3.96 -4.02
N ILE A 29 13.74 -5.15 -3.51
CA ILE A 29 13.06 -6.35 -4.01
C ILE A 29 11.98 -6.69 -2.99
N ASP A 30 10.76 -6.83 -3.50
CA ASP A 30 9.59 -7.05 -2.66
C ASP A 30 9.06 -8.47 -2.87
N SER A 31 8.55 -9.08 -1.80
CA SER A 31 7.83 -10.35 -1.86
C SER A 31 6.47 -10.19 -2.54
N GLY A 32 5.74 -11.28 -2.70
CA GLY A 32 4.29 -11.24 -2.86
C GLY A 32 3.61 -10.74 -1.60
N PHE A 33 2.32 -10.99 -1.52
CA PHE A 33 1.49 -10.47 -0.42
C PHE A 33 0.94 -11.60 0.44
N LEU A 34 0.74 -11.31 1.72
CA LEU A 34 -0.17 -12.05 2.60
C LEU A 34 -1.40 -11.17 2.81
N THR A 35 -2.56 -11.67 2.44
CA THR A 35 -3.80 -10.87 2.44
C THR A 35 -4.84 -11.49 3.36
N ALA A 36 -5.32 -10.69 4.31
CA ALA A 36 -6.52 -10.99 5.08
C ALA A 36 -7.71 -10.29 4.41
N HIS A 37 -8.58 -11.06 3.78
CA HIS A 37 -9.74 -10.54 3.08
C HIS A 37 -10.85 -10.13 4.05
N PHE A 38 -11.58 -9.06 3.73
CA PHE A 38 -12.72 -8.61 4.51
C PHE A 38 -13.91 -9.57 4.37
N GLU A 39 -14.09 -10.15 3.18
CA GLU A 39 -15.10 -11.16 2.91
C GLU A 39 -14.60 -12.55 3.31
N ARG A 40 -15.34 -13.20 4.19
CA ARG A 40 -15.06 -14.57 4.62
C ARG A 40 -15.94 -15.58 3.88
N GLY A 41 -15.49 -16.84 3.78
CA GLY A 41 -16.27 -17.91 3.18
C GLY A 41 -16.32 -17.90 1.66
N LYS A 42 -15.52 -17.09 0.98
CA LYS A 42 -15.42 -17.03 -0.49
C LYS A 42 -14.30 -17.93 -1.06
N GLY A 43 -13.52 -18.58 -0.20
CA GLY A 43 -12.39 -19.40 -0.65
C GLY A 43 -11.26 -18.61 -1.32
N LEU A 44 -11.09 -17.34 -0.95
CA LEU A 44 -10.09 -16.46 -1.55
C LEU A 44 -8.68 -16.86 -1.13
N ASN A 45 -7.73 -16.73 -2.07
CA ASN A 45 -6.34 -17.00 -1.81
C ASN A 45 -5.69 -15.82 -1.06
N GLY A 46 -5.31 -16.03 0.19
CA GLY A 46 -4.58 -15.04 0.99
C GLY A 46 -3.05 -15.17 0.92
N ASN A 47 -2.54 -16.26 0.36
CA ASN A 47 -1.10 -16.46 0.13
C ASN A 47 -0.77 -16.07 -1.32
N ASN A 48 -0.55 -14.79 -1.53
CA ASN A 48 -0.33 -14.19 -2.84
C ASN A 48 1.17 -14.20 -3.19
N LYS A 49 1.70 -15.39 -3.45
CA LYS A 49 3.10 -15.55 -3.84
C LYS A 49 3.47 -14.66 -5.01
N GLY A 50 4.63 -14.04 -4.95
CA GLY A 50 5.04 -13.14 -6.01
C GLY A 50 6.41 -12.52 -5.77
N LEU A 51 6.78 -11.65 -6.69
CA LEU A 51 8.02 -10.91 -6.68
C LEU A 51 7.80 -9.55 -7.33
N ALA A 52 8.43 -8.53 -6.75
CA ALA A 52 8.36 -7.18 -7.29
C ALA A 52 9.68 -6.44 -7.11
N ALA A 53 9.80 -5.34 -7.85
CA ALA A 53 10.84 -4.35 -7.65
C ALA A 53 10.18 -3.01 -7.30
N GLU A 54 10.76 -2.31 -6.34
CA GLU A 54 10.38 -0.94 -5.96
C GLU A 54 11.61 -0.05 -6.08
N TYR A 55 11.50 1.02 -6.84
CA TYR A 55 12.55 2.04 -6.92
C TYR A 55 12.09 3.32 -6.25
N ARG A 56 12.81 3.73 -5.23
CA ARG A 56 12.51 4.95 -4.47
C ARG A 56 13.32 6.12 -5.00
N PHE A 57 12.62 7.10 -5.55
CA PHE A 57 13.20 8.34 -6.11
C PHE A 57 13.42 9.39 -5.05
N SER A 58 12.58 9.40 -4.03
CA SER A 58 12.63 10.37 -2.94
C SER A 58 12.09 9.76 -1.64
N SER A 59 12.16 10.52 -0.58
CA SER A 59 11.54 10.14 0.70
C SER A 59 10.02 9.93 0.60
N THR A 60 9.36 10.49 -0.42
CA THR A 60 7.89 10.42 -0.58
C THR A 60 7.41 9.63 -1.78
N LEU A 61 8.26 9.37 -2.78
CA LEU A 61 7.83 8.80 -4.06
C LEU A 61 8.65 7.57 -4.46
N ALA A 62 7.96 6.52 -4.85
CA ALA A 62 8.54 5.32 -5.44
C ALA A 62 7.73 4.84 -6.64
N ALA A 63 8.38 4.10 -7.53
CA ALA A 63 7.72 3.31 -8.56
C ALA A 63 7.82 1.83 -8.21
N THR A 64 6.83 1.04 -8.59
CA THR A 64 6.82 -0.40 -8.34
C THR A 64 6.29 -1.17 -9.55
N VAL A 65 6.84 -2.35 -9.75
CA VAL A 65 6.40 -3.30 -10.78
C VAL A 65 6.55 -4.71 -10.23
N GLY A 66 5.54 -5.53 -10.45
CA GLY A 66 5.59 -6.88 -9.91
C GLY A 66 4.59 -7.85 -10.51
N ARG A 67 4.67 -9.09 -10.04
CA ARG A 67 3.77 -10.17 -10.41
C ARG A 67 3.46 -11.02 -9.18
N PHE A 68 2.21 -11.41 -9.03
CA PHE A 68 1.76 -12.22 -7.90
C PHE A 68 0.58 -13.11 -8.25
N HIS A 69 0.41 -14.17 -7.46
CA HIS A 69 -0.74 -15.08 -7.55
C HIS A 69 -1.89 -14.48 -6.73
N ASN A 70 -2.93 -14.02 -7.41
CA ASN A 70 -3.97 -13.17 -6.83
C ASN A 70 -5.01 -13.94 -5.99
N SER A 71 -5.97 -13.21 -5.46
CA SER A 71 -7.05 -13.74 -4.62
C SER A 71 -7.96 -14.73 -5.34
N ASP A 72 -8.08 -14.60 -6.66
CA ASP A 72 -8.87 -15.49 -7.52
C ASP A 72 -8.06 -16.67 -8.08
N ARG A 73 -6.84 -16.89 -7.56
CA ARG A 73 -5.91 -17.95 -7.96
C ARG A 73 -5.43 -17.86 -9.42
N ALA A 74 -5.41 -16.66 -9.96
CA ALA A 74 -4.82 -16.34 -11.24
C ALA A 74 -3.54 -15.51 -11.04
N TRP A 75 -2.74 -15.34 -12.09
CA TRP A 75 -1.56 -14.50 -12.03
C TRP A 75 -1.89 -13.08 -12.45
N SER A 76 -1.44 -12.13 -11.65
CA SER A 76 -1.55 -10.70 -11.90
C SER A 76 -0.19 -10.06 -12.07
N ASN A 77 -0.09 -9.15 -13.03
CA ASN A 77 0.99 -8.17 -13.08
C ASN A 77 0.49 -6.83 -12.55
N TYR A 78 1.38 -6.04 -12.02
CA TYR A 78 1.06 -4.67 -11.63
C TYR A 78 2.22 -3.73 -11.85
N ALA A 79 1.90 -2.48 -12.07
CA ALA A 79 2.86 -1.38 -12.16
C ALA A 79 2.21 -0.11 -11.64
N GLY A 80 2.96 0.70 -10.91
CA GLY A 80 2.40 1.92 -10.37
C GLY A 80 3.40 2.80 -9.62
N ALA A 81 2.85 3.81 -8.98
CA ALA A 81 3.57 4.74 -8.14
C ALA A 81 3.05 4.67 -6.70
N ILE A 82 3.95 4.81 -5.75
CA ILE A 82 3.65 4.89 -4.33
C ILE A 82 4.03 6.30 -3.87
N TRP A 83 3.03 7.05 -3.40
CA TRP A 83 3.22 8.40 -2.89
C TRP A 83 2.83 8.46 -1.43
N GLN A 84 3.79 8.75 -0.58
CA GLN A 84 3.64 8.75 0.87
C GLN A 84 4.15 10.06 1.46
N PRO A 85 3.36 11.13 1.40
CA PRO A 85 3.78 12.46 1.85
C PRO A 85 3.69 12.65 3.36
N TYR A 86 3.11 11.71 4.09
CA TYR A 86 2.92 11.81 5.54
C TYR A 86 3.71 10.74 6.29
N ALA A 87 4.02 11.02 7.55
CA ALA A 87 4.56 10.06 8.49
C ALA A 87 3.77 10.06 9.80
N LEU A 88 3.61 8.88 10.36
CA LEU A 88 3.10 8.63 11.70
C LEU A 88 4.25 7.97 12.49
N GLY A 89 5.03 8.76 13.21
CA GLY A 89 6.31 8.28 13.77
C GLY A 89 7.23 7.76 12.65
N PRO A 90 7.74 6.53 12.75
CA PRO A 90 8.63 5.94 11.73
C PRO A 90 7.87 5.38 10.52
N VAL A 91 6.54 5.40 10.52
CA VAL A 91 5.69 4.83 9.47
C VAL A 91 5.34 5.89 8.45
N ARG A 92 5.67 5.65 7.18
CA ARG A 92 5.20 6.50 6.07
C ARG A 92 3.78 6.13 5.69
N VAL A 93 2.99 7.14 5.36
CA VAL A 93 1.56 7.00 5.08
C VAL A 93 1.22 7.71 3.78
N GLY A 94 0.48 7.06 2.93
CA GLY A 94 0.01 7.59 1.67
C GLY A 94 -0.82 6.60 0.88
N ALA A 95 -0.62 6.55 -0.42
CA ALA A 95 -1.35 5.66 -1.31
C ALA A 95 -0.49 5.21 -2.49
N ALA A 96 -0.81 4.04 -3.02
CA ALA A 96 -0.35 3.58 -4.32
C ALA A 96 -1.43 3.81 -5.36
N LEU A 97 -1.06 4.34 -6.51
CA LEU A 97 -1.87 4.34 -7.73
C LEU A 97 -1.23 3.37 -8.71
N ALA A 98 -1.90 2.28 -8.97
CA ALA A 98 -1.34 1.21 -9.78
C ALA A 98 -2.36 0.62 -10.76
N LEU A 99 -1.82 0.03 -11.82
CA LEU A 99 -2.57 -0.77 -12.77
C LEU A 99 -2.33 -2.24 -12.45
N PHE A 100 -3.40 -3.03 -12.46
CA PHE A 100 -3.39 -4.47 -12.23
C PHE A 100 -4.07 -5.20 -13.38
N ASP A 101 -3.65 -6.43 -13.65
CA ASP A 101 -4.33 -7.35 -14.56
C ASP A 101 -4.62 -8.69 -13.90
N GLY A 102 -5.16 -9.63 -14.66
CA GLY A 102 -5.26 -11.03 -14.28
C GLY A 102 -6.38 -11.38 -13.30
N TYR A 103 -7.25 -10.44 -12.96
CA TYR A 103 -8.45 -10.73 -12.18
C TYR A 103 -9.62 -11.07 -13.12
N PRO A 104 -10.11 -12.32 -13.16
CA PRO A 104 -11.06 -12.74 -14.20
C PRO A 104 -12.37 -11.93 -14.21
N ARG A 105 -12.80 -11.44 -13.05
CA ARG A 105 -14.04 -10.64 -12.92
C ARG A 105 -13.84 -9.14 -13.13
N MET A 106 -12.60 -8.72 -13.32
CA MET A 106 -12.24 -7.33 -13.60
C MET A 106 -11.80 -7.23 -15.07
N ARG A 107 -12.68 -6.67 -15.92
CA ARG A 107 -12.43 -6.50 -17.36
C ARG A 107 -11.99 -7.78 -18.07
N GLY A 108 -12.50 -8.95 -17.65
CA GLY A 108 -12.11 -10.24 -18.23
C GLY A 108 -10.62 -10.57 -18.08
N GLY A 109 -9.97 -10.09 -17.01
CA GLY A 109 -8.55 -10.26 -16.78
C GLY A 109 -7.66 -9.17 -17.36
N GLY A 110 -8.24 -8.14 -17.98
CA GLY A 110 -7.51 -6.98 -18.52
C GLY A 110 -7.07 -5.99 -17.44
N TRP A 111 -6.33 -4.97 -17.86
CA TRP A 111 -5.78 -3.96 -16.96
C TRP A 111 -6.86 -3.05 -16.39
N PHE A 112 -6.77 -2.76 -15.09
CA PHE A 112 -7.63 -1.81 -14.39
C PHE A 112 -6.82 -1.02 -13.35
N PRO A 113 -7.18 0.25 -13.09
CA PRO A 113 -6.53 1.05 -12.06
C PRO A 113 -7.09 0.76 -10.67
N ALA A 114 -6.24 0.91 -9.65
CA ALA A 114 -6.67 0.92 -8.27
C ALA A 114 -5.86 1.93 -7.45
N VAL A 115 -6.51 2.56 -6.49
CA VAL A 115 -5.89 3.41 -5.48
C VAL A 115 -5.91 2.63 -4.17
N ILE A 116 -4.73 2.40 -3.61
CA ILE A 116 -4.54 1.57 -2.43
C ILE A 116 -3.87 2.40 -1.35
N PRO A 117 -4.56 2.75 -0.25
CA PRO A 117 -3.91 3.32 0.91
C PRO A 117 -2.76 2.44 1.39
N THR A 118 -1.62 3.05 1.68
CA THR A 118 -0.41 2.30 2.06
C THR A 118 0.24 2.86 3.31
N LEU A 119 0.80 1.94 4.08
CA LEU A 119 1.69 2.20 5.20
C LEU A 119 3.00 1.49 4.93
N THR A 120 4.12 2.15 5.20
CA THR A 120 5.45 1.55 5.03
C THR A 120 6.33 1.84 6.22
N HIS A 121 7.02 0.82 6.69
CA HIS A 121 8.06 0.95 7.69
C HIS A 121 9.32 0.24 7.23
N ASP A 122 10.43 0.98 7.16
CA ASP A 122 11.73 0.46 6.75
C ASP A 122 12.71 0.49 7.92
N TRP A 123 13.47 -0.61 8.09
CA TRP A 123 14.62 -0.72 9.00
C TRP A 123 15.85 -1.02 8.19
N GLU A 124 16.73 -0.09 8.02
CA GLU A 124 17.97 -0.28 7.26
C GLU A 124 17.71 -0.93 5.88
N ARG A 125 17.88 -2.25 5.77
CA ARG A 125 17.71 -3.00 4.53
C ARG A 125 16.43 -3.81 4.43
N ILE A 126 15.63 -3.88 5.50
CA ILE A 126 14.38 -4.64 5.55
C ILE A 126 13.22 -3.67 5.70
N GLY A 127 12.14 -3.91 5.01
CA GLY A 127 10.94 -3.11 5.14
C GLY A 127 9.66 -3.92 5.02
N VAL A 128 8.57 -3.27 5.40
CA VAL A 128 7.21 -3.81 5.31
C VAL A 128 6.30 -2.78 4.66
N ASN A 129 5.60 -3.19 3.63
CA ASN A 129 4.47 -2.45 3.06
C ASN A 129 3.16 -3.07 3.54
N VAL A 130 2.22 -2.25 3.96
CA VAL A 130 0.84 -2.65 4.24
C VAL A 130 -0.08 -1.89 3.32
N GLY A 131 -0.90 -2.60 2.57
CA GLY A 131 -1.90 -2.02 1.68
C GLY A 131 -3.32 -2.33 2.14
N ILE A 132 -4.20 -1.34 2.07
CA ILE A 132 -5.63 -1.53 2.30
C ILE A 132 -6.30 -1.60 0.94
N VAL A 133 -6.57 -2.82 0.49
CA VAL A 133 -7.15 -3.07 -0.84
C VAL A 133 -8.65 -2.83 -0.78
N PRO A 134 -9.20 -1.93 -1.63
CA PRO A 134 -10.63 -1.68 -1.64
C PRO A 134 -11.39 -2.84 -2.27
N SER A 135 -12.62 -3.04 -1.81
CA SER A 135 -13.57 -3.95 -2.47
C SER A 135 -14.30 -3.22 -3.60
N TYR A 136 -14.57 -3.91 -4.69
CA TYR A 136 -15.36 -3.40 -5.80
C TYR A 136 -16.42 -4.41 -6.21
N LYS A 137 -17.65 -4.23 -5.73
CA LYS A 137 -18.79 -5.12 -5.97
C LYS A 137 -18.38 -6.58 -5.72
N ASP A 138 -18.90 -7.54 -6.53
CA ASP A 138 -18.49 -8.95 -6.50
C ASP A 138 -17.33 -9.26 -7.46
N ARG A 139 -16.58 -8.23 -7.88
CA ARG A 139 -15.50 -8.35 -8.88
C ARG A 139 -14.12 -8.32 -8.28
N LEU A 140 -13.94 -7.54 -7.22
CA LEU A 140 -12.69 -7.43 -6.46
C LEU A 140 -13.01 -7.48 -4.97
N TYR A 141 -12.49 -8.48 -4.29
CA TYR A 141 -12.63 -8.60 -2.84
C TYR A 141 -11.41 -7.98 -2.16
N GLY A 142 -11.68 -6.93 -1.38
CA GLY A 142 -10.65 -6.20 -0.66
C GLY A 142 -10.17 -6.90 0.59
N GLY A 143 -9.14 -6.33 1.18
CA GLY A 143 -8.52 -6.84 2.38
C GLY A 143 -7.33 -6.00 2.79
N ILE A 144 -6.62 -6.48 3.80
CA ILE A 144 -5.35 -5.92 4.25
C ILE A 144 -4.24 -6.83 3.74
N SER A 145 -3.33 -6.28 2.95
CA SER A 145 -2.19 -7.00 2.36
C SER A 145 -0.89 -6.55 2.98
N VAL A 146 -0.03 -7.50 3.31
CA VAL A 146 1.31 -7.27 3.85
C VAL A 146 2.35 -7.79 2.86
N GLN A 147 3.37 -6.99 2.59
CA GLN A 147 4.47 -7.31 1.70
C GLN A 147 5.79 -7.04 2.41
N LEU A 148 6.73 -7.95 2.33
CA LEU A 148 8.09 -7.77 2.83
C LEU A 148 8.99 -7.25 1.72
N LYS A 149 9.97 -6.43 2.08
CA LYS A 149 10.90 -5.86 1.12
C LYS A 149 12.34 -5.85 1.64
N LEU A 150 13.28 -5.99 0.71
CA LEU A 150 14.72 -6.00 0.96
C LEU A 150 15.39 -4.95 0.07
N LYS A 151 16.12 -4.02 0.69
CA LYS A 151 16.92 -3.04 -0.04
C LYS A 151 18.18 -3.70 -0.59
N VAL A 152 18.32 -3.67 -1.91
CA VAL A 152 19.46 -4.32 -2.61
C VAL A 152 20.45 -3.31 -3.19
N PHE A 153 20.05 -2.04 -3.27
CA PHE A 153 20.89 -0.96 -3.77
C PHE A 153 20.48 0.38 -3.16
N GLU A 154 21.47 1.25 -2.92
CA GLU A 154 21.30 2.67 -2.55
C GLU A 154 22.49 3.55 -2.98
#